data_0b0e5f10c3cf69c7b05b193dea057138
#
_entry.id   0b0e5f10c3cf69c7b05b193dea057138
#
_cell.length_a   1.000
_cell.length_b   1.000
_cell.length_c   1.000
_cell.angle_alpha   90.00
_cell.angle_beta   90.00
_cell.angle_gamma   90.00
#
_symmetry.space_group_name_H-M   'P 1'
#
loop_
_entity.id
_entity.type
_entity.pdbx_description
1 polymer ?
#
loop_
_entity_poly.entity_id
_entity_poly.type
_entity_poly.pdbx_seq_one_letter_code
_entity_poly.pdbx_strand_id
1 'polypeptide(L)'
;MSELTVLKEAHTIIYGDREKTYGHPSKNLKTIAKMWNAFLEARTSGDELNAKDVASMMILLKTARLANNPDHRDSVVDICGYAALIERCDEEPTTESQAE
;
A
#
# COMPACT_ATOMS: atom_id res chain seq x y z
N MET A 1 7.12 -16.93 -19.88
CA MET A 1 8.20 -16.54 -18.95
C MET A 1 8.29 -17.52 -17.82
N SER A 2 9.49 -17.90 -17.45
CA SER A 2 9.68 -18.83 -16.36
C SER A 2 9.66 -18.12 -15.01
N GLU A 3 9.38 -18.90 -13.97
CA GLU A 3 9.46 -18.42 -12.59
C GLU A 3 10.87 -17.87 -12.27
N LEU A 4 11.90 -18.47 -12.85
CA LEU A 4 13.27 -18.04 -12.67
C LEU A 4 13.47 -16.59 -13.10
N THR A 5 12.80 -16.17 -14.17
CA THR A 5 12.87 -14.78 -14.64
C THR A 5 12.24 -13.84 -13.63
N VAL A 6 11.08 -14.19 -13.08
CA VAL A 6 10.40 -13.40 -12.06
C VAL A 6 11.27 -13.27 -10.81
N LEU A 7 11.89 -14.37 -10.40
CA LEU A 7 12.80 -14.37 -9.24
C LEU A 7 14.00 -13.45 -9.46
N LYS A 8 14.56 -13.45 -10.65
CA LYS A 8 15.70 -12.57 -10.97
C LYS A 8 15.29 -11.11 -10.93
N GLU A 9 14.13 -10.78 -11.49
CA GLU A 9 13.63 -9.41 -11.45
C GLU A 9 13.38 -8.96 -10.02
N ALA A 10 12.75 -9.81 -9.22
CA ALA A 10 12.49 -9.52 -7.81
C ALA A 10 13.81 -9.29 -7.05
N HIS A 11 14.80 -10.15 -7.27
CA HIS A 11 16.11 -10.01 -6.63
C HIS A 11 16.74 -8.67 -6.96
N THR A 12 16.72 -8.29 -8.25
CA THR A 12 17.29 -7.01 -8.69
C THR A 12 16.60 -5.83 -8.00
N ILE A 13 15.29 -5.90 -7.89
CA ILE A 13 14.51 -4.81 -7.27
C ILE A 13 14.83 -4.70 -5.77
N ILE A 14 14.79 -5.81 -5.02
CA ILE A 14 14.95 -5.76 -3.57
C ILE A 14 16.37 -5.45 -3.12
N TYR A 15 17.37 -5.76 -3.94
CA TYR A 15 18.78 -5.47 -3.61
C TYR A 15 19.32 -4.25 -4.36
N GLY A 16 18.46 -3.54 -5.11
CA GLY A 16 18.86 -2.37 -5.89
C GLY A 16 18.11 -1.12 -5.51
N ASP A 17 17.40 -0.57 -6.49
CA ASP A 17 16.77 0.74 -6.38
C ASP A 17 15.71 0.84 -5.30
N ARG A 18 15.06 -0.27 -4.94
CA ARG A 18 14.01 -0.25 -3.94
C ARG A 18 14.52 0.26 -2.59
N GLU A 19 15.70 -0.17 -2.17
CA GLU A 19 16.27 0.26 -0.90
C GLU A 19 16.57 1.75 -0.89
N LYS A 20 17.03 2.28 -2.02
CA LYS A 20 17.28 3.72 -2.16
C LYS A 20 15.99 4.53 -2.04
N THR A 21 14.91 4.00 -2.63
CA THR A 21 13.63 4.71 -2.68
C THR A 21 12.86 4.60 -1.37
N TYR A 22 12.81 3.43 -0.76
CA TYR A 22 11.96 3.14 0.38
C TYR A 22 12.71 2.89 1.69
N GLY A 23 14.04 2.88 1.65
CA GLY A 23 14.87 2.56 2.81
C GLY A 23 15.04 1.07 3.00
N HIS A 24 15.81 0.70 4.01
CA HIS A 24 16.07 -0.70 4.30
C HIS A 24 14.77 -1.42 4.67
N PRO A 25 14.55 -2.66 4.14
CA PRO A 25 13.30 -3.37 4.38
C PRO A 25 12.94 -3.54 5.85
N SER A 26 13.92 -3.81 6.71
CA SER A 26 13.66 -4.00 8.13
C SER A 26 13.06 -2.75 8.77
N LYS A 27 13.51 -1.57 8.36
CA LYS A 27 12.99 -0.30 8.88
C LYS A 27 11.66 0.05 8.24
N ASN A 28 11.60 -0.01 6.92
CA ASN A 28 10.41 0.36 6.15
C ASN A 28 9.20 -0.51 6.53
N LEU A 29 9.36 -1.83 6.51
CA LEU A 29 8.26 -2.74 6.83
C LEU A 29 7.87 -2.67 8.30
N LYS A 30 8.83 -2.45 9.20
CA LYS A 30 8.54 -2.27 10.62
C LYS A 30 7.70 -1.01 10.86
N THR A 31 8.01 0.08 10.17
CA THR A 31 7.24 1.31 10.26
C THR A 31 5.81 1.09 9.80
N ILE A 32 5.63 0.40 8.67
CA ILE A 32 4.30 0.06 8.17
C ILE A 32 3.54 -0.77 9.20
N ALA A 33 4.18 -1.77 9.79
CA ALA A 33 3.55 -2.61 10.80
C ALA A 33 3.07 -1.79 12.00
N LYS A 34 3.87 -0.84 12.47
CA LYS A 34 3.49 0.04 13.58
C LYS A 34 2.28 0.89 13.22
N MET A 35 2.25 1.44 12.01
CA MET A 35 1.13 2.26 11.55
C MET A 35 -0.14 1.43 11.42
N TRP A 36 -0.02 0.23 10.86
CA TRP A 36 -1.16 -0.66 10.71
C TRP A 36 -1.69 -1.12 12.06
N ASN A 37 -0.81 -1.44 13.01
CA ASN A 37 -1.24 -1.84 14.35
C ASN A 37 -1.99 -0.70 15.05
N ALA A 38 -1.52 0.53 14.92
CA ALA A 38 -2.19 1.70 15.48
C ALA A 38 -3.58 1.88 14.87
N PHE A 39 -3.70 1.70 13.56
CA PHE A 39 -4.99 1.79 12.87
C PHE A 39 -5.96 0.71 13.37
N LEU A 40 -5.48 -0.52 13.46
CA LEU A 40 -6.30 -1.65 13.91
C LEU A 40 -6.78 -1.45 15.35
N GLU A 41 -5.93 -0.91 16.20
CA GLU A 41 -6.27 -0.60 17.58
C GLU A 41 -7.32 0.51 17.67
N ALA A 42 -7.25 1.49 16.79
CA ALA A 42 -8.17 2.63 16.77
C ALA A 42 -9.53 2.32 16.17
N ARG A 43 -9.67 1.20 15.44
CA ARG A 43 -10.94 0.84 14.79
C ARG A 43 -12.03 0.71 15.84
N THR A 44 -13.20 1.24 15.50
CA THR A 44 -14.38 1.17 16.37
C THR A 44 -15.10 -0.18 16.27
N SER A 45 -14.85 -0.94 15.20
CA SER A 45 -15.42 -2.26 14.99
C SER A 45 -14.39 -3.35 15.27
N GLY A 46 -14.82 -4.42 15.93
CA GLY A 46 -13.99 -5.61 16.11
C GLY A 46 -14.16 -6.65 15.02
N ASP A 47 -14.96 -6.33 13.99
CA ASP A 47 -15.23 -7.25 12.89
C ASP A 47 -14.03 -7.43 11.97
N GLU A 48 -14.16 -8.37 11.03
CA GLU A 48 -13.15 -8.59 10.01
C GLU A 48 -12.84 -7.31 9.26
N LEU A 49 -11.62 -7.24 8.73
CA LEU A 49 -11.23 -6.14 7.86
C LEU A 49 -12.14 -6.10 6.64
N ASN A 50 -12.53 -4.89 6.26
CA ASN A 50 -13.35 -4.66 5.07
C ASN A 50 -12.57 -3.87 4.03
N ALA A 51 -13.20 -3.61 2.88
CA ALA A 51 -12.53 -2.92 1.77
C ALA A 51 -12.02 -1.52 2.16
N LYS A 52 -12.80 -0.79 2.95
CA LYS A 52 -12.40 0.56 3.38
C LYS A 52 -11.19 0.49 4.31
N ASP A 53 -11.13 -0.50 5.19
CA ASP A 53 -9.99 -0.71 6.07
C ASP A 53 -8.72 -0.93 5.26
N VAL A 54 -8.82 -1.78 4.23
CA VAL A 54 -7.66 -2.08 3.38
C VAL A 54 -7.17 -0.83 2.67
N ALA A 55 -8.08 -0.03 2.11
CA ALA A 55 -7.69 1.21 1.44
C ALA A 55 -6.99 2.16 2.42
N SER A 56 -7.51 2.29 3.65
CA SER A 56 -6.88 3.12 4.68
C SER A 56 -5.49 2.60 5.04
N MET A 57 -5.34 1.28 5.18
CA MET A 57 -4.06 0.67 5.50
C MET A 57 -3.04 0.89 4.37
N MET A 58 -3.50 0.89 3.13
CA MET A 58 -2.62 1.18 1.99
C MET A 58 -2.18 2.65 1.96
N ILE A 59 -3.06 3.57 2.39
CA ILE A 59 -2.66 4.97 2.55
C ILE A 59 -1.54 5.09 3.57
N LEU A 60 -1.64 4.37 4.68
CA LEU A 60 -0.59 4.36 5.71
C LEU A 60 0.72 3.79 5.17
N LEU A 61 0.64 2.74 4.35
CA LEU A 61 1.81 2.16 3.70
C LEU A 61 2.51 3.20 2.82
N LYS A 62 1.75 3.94 2.03
CA LYS A 62 2.30 4.99 1.17
C LYS A 62 2.86 6.14 1.99
N THR A 63 2.21 6.47 3.11
CA THR A 63 2.70 7.49 4.04
C THR A 63 4.06 7.08 4.62
N ALA A 64 4.22 5.80 4.96
CA ALA A 64 5.50 5.29 5.45
C ALA A 64 6.62 5.47 4.42
N ARG A 65 6.30 5.30 3.12
CA ARG A 65 7.26 5.53 2.05
C ARG A 65 7.68 7.00 1.98
N LEU A 66 6.73 7.92 2.18
CA LEU A 66 7.03 9.34 2.20
C LEU A 66 7.91 9.73 3.37
N ALA A 67 7.86 9.00 4.48
CA ALA A 67 8.74 9.26 5.61
C ALA A 67 10.21 9.07 5.23
N ASN A 68 10.50 8.12 4.32
CA ASN A 68 11.85 7.89 3.84
C ASN A 68 12.19 8.76 2.63
N ASN A 69 11.21 9.04 1.78
CA ASN A 69 11.39 9.81 0.55
C ASN A 69 10.24 10.79 0.39
N PRO A 70 10.32 11.97 1.04
CA PRO A 70 9.19 12.93 1.06
C PRO A 70 8.74 13.43 -0.31
N ASP A 71 9.61 13.35 -1.29
CA ASP A 71 9.31 13.85 -2.64
C ASP A 71 8.85 12.76 -3.60
N HIS A 72 8.61 11.56 -3.10
CA HIS A 72 8.21 10.43 -3.94
C HIS A 72 6.79 10.63 -4.46
N ARG A 73 6.71 11.15 -5.70
CA ARG A 73 5.44 11.52 -6.31
C ARG A 73 4.45 10.37 -6.42
N ASP A 74 4.91 9.18 -6.80
CA ASP A 74 4.02 8.02 -6.95
C ASP A 74 3.28 7.71 -5.65
N SER A 75 3.94 7.86 -4.50
CA SER A 75 3.29 7.65 -3.21
C SER A 75 2.20 8.68 -2.94
N VAL A 76 2.45 9.94 -3.29
CA VAL A 76 1.43 11.00 -3.15
C VAL A 76 0.22 10.71 -4.03
N VAL A 77 0.46 10.35 -5.28
CA VAL A 77 -0.61 10.00 -6.24
C VAL A 77 -1.40 8.81 -5.71
N ASP A 78 -0.71 7.78 -5.22
CA ASP A 78 -1.37 6.57 -4.71
C ASP A 78 -2.22 6.86 -3.47
N ILE A 79 -1.76 7.73 -2.57
CA ILE A 79 -2.56 8.15 -1.41
C ILE A 79 -3.88 8.76 -1.88
N CYS A 80 -3.82 9.66 -2.85
CA CYS A 80 -5.02 10.28 -3.40
C CYS A 80 -5.93 9.22 -4.04
N GLY A 81 -5.34 8.27 -4.75
CA GLY A 81 -6.09 7.18 -5.37
C GLY A 81 -6.82 6.32 -4.36
N TYR A 82 -6.14 5.88 -3.32
CA TYR A 82 -6.77 5.07 -2.28
C TYR A 82 -7.84 5.86 -1.52
N ALA A 83 -7.63 7.15 -1.29
CA ALA A 83 -8.63 7.98 -0.65
C ALA A 83 -9.91 8.03 -1.48
N ALA A 84 -9.79 8.18 -2.79
CA ALA A 84 -10.95 8.15 -3.69
C ALA A 84 -11.63 6.77 -3.69
N LEU A 85 -10.84 5.69 -3.62
CA LEU A 85 -11.37 4.33 -3.59
C LEU A 85 -12.18 4.05 -2.31
N ILE A 86 -11.84 4.68 -1.19
CA ILE A 86 -12.63 4.52 0.04
C ILE A 86 -14.08 4.90 -0.21
N GLU A 87 -14.29 6.02 -0.90
CA GLU A 87 -15.63 6.47 -1.22
C GLU A 87 -16.34 5.53 -2.18
N ARG A 88 -15.59 4.99 -3.15
CA ARG A 88 -16.15 4.06 -4.13
C ARG A 88 -16.49 2.68 -3.56
N CYS A 89 -15.99 2.34 -2.38
CA CYS A 89 -16.31 1.06 -1.75
C CYS A 89 -17.80 0.90 -1.45
N ASP A 90 -18.55 1.98 -1.38
CA ASP A 90 -19.98 1.95 -1.15
C ASP A 90 -20.81 1.86 -2.43
N GLU A 91 -20.16 1.94 -3.60
CA GLU A 91 -20.84 1.85 -4.89
C GLU A 91 -21.19 0.42 -5.25
N GLU A 92 -22.34 0.23 -5.90
CA GLU A 92 -22.67 -1.08 -6.45
C GLU A 92 -21.89 -1.30 -7.75
N PRO A 93 -21.34 -2.51 -7.94
CA PRO A 93 -20.65 -2.80 -9.19
C PRO A 93 -21.59 -2.68 -10.37
N THR A 94 -21.09 -2.13 -11.48
CA THR A 94 -21.82 -2.06 -12.72
C THR A 94 -21.14 -2.93 -13.76
N THR A 95 -21.84 -3.24 -14.86
CA THR A 95 -21.26 -4.00 -15.96
C THR A 95 -19.99 -3.32 -16.49
N GLU A 96 -20.03 -2.00 -16.59
CA GLU A 96 -18.89 -1.22 -17.07
C GLU A 96 -17.69 -1.32 -16.12
N SER A 97 -17.94 -1.19 -14.82
CA SER A 97 -16.89 -1.32 -13.82
C SER A 97 -16.25 -2.70 -13.86
N GLN A 98 -17.05 -3.72 -14.08
CA GLN A 98 -16.56 -5.11 -14.12
C GLN A 98 -15.75 -5.42 -15.38
N ALA A 99 -15.99 -4.69 -16.45
CA ALA A 99 -15.31 -4.92 -17.72
C ALA A 99 -13.86 -4.44 -17.69
N GLU A 100 -13.50 -3.60 -16.78
CA GLU A 100 -12.14 -3.08 -16.62
C GLU A 100 -11.26 -4.08 -15.87
#